data_2c15270073d88e90044c983f2334bad5
#
_entry.id   2c15270073d88e90044c983f2334bad5
#
_cell.length_a   1.000
_cell.length_b   1.000
_cell.length_c   1.000
_cell.angle_alpha   90.00
_cell.angle_beta   90.00
_cell.angle_gamma   90.00
#
_symmetry.space_group_name_H-M   'P 1'
#
loop_
_entity.id
_entity.type
_entity.pdbx_description
1 polymer ?
#
loop_
_entity_poly.entity_id
_entity_poly.type
_entity_poly.pdbx_seq_one_letter_code
_entity_poly.pdbx_strand_id
1 'polypeptide(L)'
;PELRHGMDYLAETYLKYKTVRIEELIGPKGRKQLCMRDVPIPQVAEYAAEDADITLKLKNYFAPCLDKEGLESLFYDIEMPLIYVLAEMEYTGVTLDTIALKQSSEELTTALKKLEKEIYELAGIKFNINSARQVGEVLFDHLKIEEKAKKTKTGSYSTSEEILEKMRSKHPVVEKLLEYRGLKKLLSTYIDALPELINPETGKIHTSYNQAVTSTGRLSSTNPNLQNIPVRDELGREIRKAFTAENEDCIFFSADYSQIELRIMAHLSQDAHMIEAFRSGADIHAATAAKIYGIPVEEVTSDMRRKAKTANFGIIYGISVFGLAERLNIPRAESKELIEGYFKTYPDIRAYMDESIEVAKEKGYVETIYKRKRFLPDINSHNAIVRGYAERNAINAPIQGSAADIIKVAMVRIFNRFETEGLKSKMILQVHDELNFNVYKDEMEKVKQIVLDEMENAIQLQVPLIADCGEGVNWLEAH
;
A
#
# COMPACT_ATOMS: atom_id res chain seq x y z
N PRO A 1 -4.58 14.16 -6.14
CA PRO A 1 -5.12 12.81 -6.32
C PRO A 1 -6.65 12.76 -6.27
N GLU A 2 -7.31 13.77 -5.69
CA GLU A 2 -8.78 13.86 -5.69
C GLU A 2 -9.33 14.44 -6.99
N LEU A 3 -8.46 14.99 -7.83
CA LEU A 3 -8.80 15.56 -9.12
C LEU A 3 -8.64 14.53 -10.23
N ARG A 4 -9.39 14.73 -11.30
CA ARG A 4 -9.23 13.95 -12.53
C ARG A 4 -7.99 14.45 -13.27
N HIS A 5 -7.19 13.52 -13.79
CA HIS A 5 -5.95 13.82 -14.51
C HIS A 5 -6.08 13.60 -16.04
N GLY A 6 -7.27 13.28 -16.52
CA GLY A 6 -7.51 13.15 -17.96
C GLY A 6 -7.33 14.49 -18.69
N MET A 7 -6.74 14.46 -19.87
CA MET A 7 -6.42 15.64 -20.67
C MET A 7 -7.65 16.53 -20.91
N ASP A 8 -8.80 15.96 -21.27
CA ASP A 8 -10.05 16.70 -21.49
C ASP A 8 -10.46 17.52 -20.27
N TYR A 9 -10.41 16.88 -19.08
CA TYR A 9 -10.76 17.54 -17.83
C TYR A 9 -9.77 18.67 -17.48
N LEU A 10 -8.48 18.45 -17.69
CA LEU A 10 -7.45 19.46 -17.44
C LEU A 10 -7.56 20.63 -18.42
N ALA A 11 -7.81 20.35 -19.71
CA ALA A 11 -8.04 21.38 -20.72
C ALA A 11 -9.26 22.25 -20.40
N GLU A 12 -10.38 21.63 -20.05
CA GLU A 12 -11.60 22.36 -19.68
C GLU A 12 -11.41 23.19 -18.40
N THR A 13 -10.73 22.60 -17.38
CA THR A 13 -10.53 23.24 -16.09
C THR A 13 -9.54 24.40 -16.16
N TYR A 14 -8.38 24.21 -16.78
CA TYR A 14 -7.25 25.15 -16.72
C TYR A 14 -7.10 26.01 -17.98
N LEU A 15 -7.36 25.45 -19.15
CA LEU A 15 -7.26 26.19 -20.42
C LEU A 15 -8.60 26.77 -20.88
N LYS A 16 -9.71 26.42 -20.23
CA LYS A 16 -11.08 26.78 -20.62
C LYS A 16 -11.41 26.33 -22.05
N TYR A 17 -10.82 25.22 -22.45
CA TYR A 17 -10.93 24.63 -23.77
C TYR A 17 -11.62 23.27 -23.71
N LYS A 18 -12.67 23.08 -24.52
CA LYS A 18 -13.38 21.80 -24.63
C LYS A 18 -12.82 21.02 -25.80
N THR A 19 -12.16 19.92 -25.52
CA THR A 19 -11.58 19.01 -26.50
C THR A 19 -12.64 18.17 -27.22
N VAL A 20 -12.29 17.63 -28.36
CA VAL A 20 -13.06 16.58 -29.05
C VAL A 20 -12.90 15.29 -28.26
N ARG A 21 -14.00 14.68 -27.85
CA ARG A 21 -13.95 13.42 -27.10
C ARG A 21 -13.82 12.23 -28.04
N ILE A 22 -13.08 11.22 -27.63
CA ILE A 22 -12.91 10.00 -28.41
C ILE A 22 -14.24 9.33 -28.77
N GLU A 23 -15.25 9.44 -27.89
CA GLU A 23 -16.60 8.91 -28.16
C GLU A 23 -17.32 9.64 -29.28
N GLU A 24 -16.91 10.86 -29.63
CA GLU A 24 -17.46 11.60 -30.79
C GLU A 24 -16.97 11.00 -32.12
N LEU A 25 -15.80 10.35 -32.12
CA LEU A 25 -15.22 9.71 -33.30
C LEU A 25 -15.68 8.24 -33.41
N ILE A 26 -15.56 7.48 -32.32
CA ILE A 26 -15.76 6.03 -32.36
C ILE A 26 -17.07 5.56 -31.69
N GLY A 27 -17.83 6.51 -31.15
CA GLY A 27 -19.09 6.21 -30.45
C GLY A 27 -18.89 5.78 -28.98
N PRO A 28 -19.99 5.67 -28.22
CA PRO A 28 -19.95 5.32 -26.81
C PRO A 28 -19.48 3.87 -26.60
N LYS A 29 -18.89 3.61 -25.41
CA LYS A 29 -18.45 2.27 -25.01
C LYS A 29 -19.56 1.22 -25.14
N GLY A 30 -19.28 0.13 -25.85
CA GLY A 30 -20.21 -0.97 -26.03
C GLY A 30 -19.91 -1.79 -27.30
N ARG A 31 -20.76 -2.79 -27.57
CA ARG A 31 -20.59 -3.70 -28.72
C ARG A 31 -20.60 -3.02 -30.10
N LYS A 32 -21.12 -1.80 -30.18
CA LYS A 32 -21.21 -1.01 -31.42
C LYS A 32 -20.13 0.07 -31.52
N GLN A 33 -19.19 0.14 -30.58
CA GLN A 33 -18.09 1.08 -30.64
C GLN A 33 -17.20 0.73 -31.82
N LEU A 34 -16.89 1.73 -32.66
CA LEU A 34 -15.97 1.60 -33.79
C LEU A 34 -14.52 1.48 -33.33
N CYS A 35 -13.68 0.97 -34.21
CA CYS A 35 -12.23 1.09 -34.03
C CYS A 35 -11.76 2.43 -34.62
N MET A 36 -10.72 3.06 -34.07
CA MET A 36 -10.15 4.29 -34.62
C MET A 36 -9.72 4.12 -36.10
N ARG A 37 -9.38 2.90 -36.52
CA ARG A 37 -9.08 2.54 -37.91
C ARG A 37 -10.26 2.76 -38.88
N ASP A 38 -11.49 2.72 -38.36
CA ASP A 38 -12.70 2.86 -39.16
C ASP A 38 -13.13 4.32 -39.31
N VAL A 39 -12.46 5.26 -38.62
CA VAL A 39 -12.73 6.69 -38.67
C VAL A 39 -12.01 7.33 -39.86
N PRO A 40 -12.64 8.24 -40.61
CA PRO A 40 -11.98 8.93 -41.71
C PRO A 40 -10.70 9.67 -41.29
N ILE A 41 -9.63 9.53 -42.07
CA ILE A 41 -8.30 10.13 -41.77
C ILE A 41 -8.36 11.62 -41.42
N PRO A 42 -9.12 12.50 -42.12
CA PRO A 42 -9.18 13.92 -41.76
C PRO A 42 -9.68 14.17 -40.33
N GLN A 43 -10.67 13.41 -39.86
CA GLN A 43 -11.20 13.51 -38.49
C GLN A 43 -10.18 13.00 -37.44
N VAL A 44 -9.51 11.90 -37.74
CA VAL A 44 -8.45 11.37 -36.87
C VAL A 44 -7.28 12.33 -36.79
N ALA A 45 -6.91 12.95 -37.92
CA ALA A 45 -5.80 13.90 -37.96
C ALA A 45 -6.08 15.16 -37.13
N GLU A 46 -7.32 15.69 -37.20
CA GLU A 46 -7.74 16.85 -36.38
C GLU A 46 -7.69 16.47 -34.88
N TYR A 47 -8.27 15.35 -34.50
CA TYR A 47 -8.26 14.84 -33.13
C TYR A 47 -6.83 14.66 -32.58
N ALA A 48 -5.96 13.99 -33.35
CA ALA A 48 -4.58 13.73 -32.93
C ALA A 48 -3.74 15.02 -32.85
N ALA A 49 -3.97 15.98 -33.75
CA ALA A 49 -3.31 17.28 -33.69
C ALA A 49 -3.78 18.11 -32.49
N GLU A 50 -5.06 18.06 -32.17
CA GLU A 50 -5.61 18.69 -30.96
C GLU A 50 -5.00 18.11 -29.70
N ASP A 51 -4.92 16.76 -29.58
CA ASP A 51 -4.32 16.09 -28.42
C ASP A 51 -2.88 16.54 -28.18
N ALA A 52 -2.08 16.66 -29.24
CA ALA A 52 -0.70 17.13 -29.15
C ALA A 52 -0.61 18.61 -28.75
N ASP A 53 -1.42 19.48 -29.34
CA ASP A 53 -1.46 20.93 -29.05
C ASP A 53 -1.92 21.18 -27.60
N ILE A 54 -2.98 20.53 -27.17
CA ILE A 54 -3.51 20.65 -25.80
C ILE A 54 -2.50 20.15 -24.77
N THR A 55 -1.82 19.02 -25.03
CA THR A 55 -0.76 18.51 -24.16
C THR A 55 0.37 19.53 -24.00
N LEU A 56 0.82 20.15 -25.09
CA LEU A 56 1.84 21.20 -25.05
C LEU A 56 1.36 22.45 -24.29
N LYS A 57 0.12 22.88 -24.50
CA LYS A 57 -0.48 24.00 -23.78
C LYS A 57 -0.60 23.73 -22.28
N LEU A 58 -1.01 22.52 -21.88
CA LEU A 58 -1.06 22.10 -20.47
C LEU A 58 0.34 22.07 -19.85
N LYS A 59 1.36 21.57 -20.56
CA LYS A 59 2.76 21.64 -20.10
C LYS A 59 3.17 23.08 -19.85
N ASN A 60 2.91 23.99 -20.79
CA ASN A 60 3.28 25.40 -20.66
C ASN A 60 2.50 26.12 -19.54
N TYR A 61 1.28 25.69 -19.25
CA TYR A 61 0.48 26.19 -18.13
C TYR A 61 1.03 25.72 -16.78
N PHE A 62 1.35 24.42 -16.67
CA PHE A 62 1.76 23.83 -15.39
C PHE A 62 3.23 24.06 -15.02
N ALA A 63 4.14 24.25 -15.99
CA ALA A 63 5.55 24.44 -15.70
C ALA A 63 5.81 25.65 -14.76
N PRO A 64 5.24 26.85 -15.00
CA PRO A 64 5.35 27.95 -14.04
C PRO A 64 4.68 27.69 -12.69
N CYS A 65 3.66 26.82 -12.67
CA CYS A 65 3.02 26.43 -11.40
C CYS A 65 3.94 25.56 -10.53
N LEU A 66 4.72 24.67 -11.15
CA LEU A 66 5.71 23.84 -10.41
C LEU A 66 6.76 24.72 -9.74
N ASP A 67 7.31 25.70 -10.46
CA ASP A 67 8.28 26.68 -9.92
C ASP A 67 7.68 27.47 -8.76
N LYS A 68 6.52 28.11 -8.98
CA LYS A 68 5.82 28.89 -7.96
C LYS A 68 5.53 28.10 -6.68
N GLU A 69 5.19 26.82 -6.82
CA GLU A 69 4.85 25.94 -5.69
C GLU A 69 6.08 25.25 -5.09
N GLY A 70 7.30 25.45 -5.64
CA GLY A 70 8.54 24.83 -5.19
C GLY A 70 8.59 23.32 -5.41
N LEU A 71 7.96 22.83 -6.49
CA LEU A 71 7.80 21.40 -6.80
C LEU A 71 8.70 20.92 -7.93
N GLU A 72 9.59 21.76 -8.47
CA GLU A 72 10.45 21.41 -9.60
C GLU A 72 11.35 20.23 -9.32
N SER A 73 12.03 20.23 -8.17
CA SER A 73 12.91 19.11 -7.79
C SER A 73 12.11 17.81 -7.62
N LEU A 74 10.96 17.85 -6.95
CA LEU A 74 10.09 16.67 -6.84
C LEU A 74 9.71 16.12 -8.23
N PHE A 75 9.38 17.01 -9.17
CA PHE A 75 8.93 16.62 -10.50
C PHE A 75 10.08 16.13 -11.38
N TYR A 76 11.16 16.94 -11.52
CA TYR A 76 12.24 16.64 -12.46
C TYR A 76 13.29 15.65 -11.93
N ASP A 77 13.53 15.62 -10.59
CA ASP A 77 14.58 14.79 -10.02
C ASP A 77 14.04 13.44 -9.50
N ILE A 78 12.72 13.33 -9.26
CA ILE A 78 12.10 12.11 -8.71
C ILE A 78 11.06 11.54 -9.67
N GLU A 79 9.95 12.25 -9.94
CA GLU A 79 8.81 11.68 -10.65
C GLU A 79 9.09 11.41 -12.14
N MET A 80 9.79 12.32 -12.83
CA MET A 80 10.09 12.13 -14.24
C MET A 80 11.13 11.05 -14.50
N PRO A 81 12.27 10.97 -13.78
CA PRO A 81 13.21 9.86 -13.93
C PRO A 81 12.59 8.50 -13.55
N LEU A 82 11.69 8.47 -12.58
CA LEU A 82 11.01 7.25 -12.17
C LEU A 82 10.22 6.59 -13.31
N ILE A 83 9.77 7.35 -14.31
CA ILE A 83 9.04 6.80 -15.47
C ILE A 83 9.88 5.73 -16.17
N TYR A 84 11.19 5.95 -16.34
CA TYR A 84 12.09 4.99 -16.98
C TYR A 84 12.27 3.73 -16.15
N VAL A 85 12.36 3.88 -14.83
CA VAL A 85 12.45 2.75 -13.88
C VAL A 85 11.19 1.88 -13.97
N LEU A 86 10.02 2.52 -13.89
CA LEU A 86 8.75 1.81 -13.96
C LEU A 86 8.52 1.16 -15.31
N ALA A 87 8.90 1.82 -16.41
CA ALA A 87 8.81 1.25 -17.75
C ALA A 87 9.68 -0.02 -17.89
N GLU A 88 10.89 -0.02 -17.33
CA GLU A 88 11.73 -1.22 -17.33
C GLU A 88 11.15 -2.33 -16.46
N MET A 89 10.66 -2.00 -15.27
CA MET A 89 10.02 -2.98 -14.37
C MET A 89 8.79 -3.62 -15.03
N GLU A 90 7.92 -2.81 -15.64
CA GLU A 90 6.74 -3.28 -16.36
C GLU A 90 7.12 -4.15 -17.57
N TYR A 91 8.15 -3.76 -18.34
CA TYR A 91 8.64 -4.50 -19.49
C TYR A 91 9.31 -5.81 -19.09
N THR A 92 10.13 -5.81 -18.05
CA THR A 92 10.83 -6.99 -17.54
C THR A 92 9.85 -8.03 -17.00
N GLY A 93 8.83 -7.60 -16.27
CA GLY A 93 7.84 -8.48 -15.67
C GLY A 93 8.40 -9.40 -14.60
N VAL A 94 7.55 -10.29 -14.07
CA VAL A 94 7.87 -11.22 -12.98
C VAL A 94 7.52 -12.64 -13.38
N THR A 95 8.41 -13.57 -13.07
CA THR A 95 8.24 -15.01 -13.34
C THR A 95 7.38 -15.66 -12.27
N LEU A 96 6.47 -16.52 -12.70
CA LEU A 96 5.63 -17.32 -11.81
C LEU A 96 5.86 -18.82 -12.00
N ASP A 97 5.95 -19.54 -10.89
CA ASP A 97 5.82 -21.00 -10.86
C ASP A 97 4.33 -21.39 -10.95
N THR A 98 3.89 -21.66 -12.18
CA THR A 98 2.51 -22.07 -12.45
C THR A 98 2.19 -23.48 -11.93
N ILE A 99 3.20 -24.34 -11.76
CA ILE A 99 3.04 -25.70 -11.22
C ILE A 99 2.71 -25.61 -9.73
N ALA A 100 3.48 -24.81 -8.99
CA ALA A 100 3.24 -24.55 -7.57
C ALA A 100 1.85 -23.92 -7.36
N LEU A 101 1.47 -22.91 -8.19
CA LEU A 101 0.13 -22.29 -8.11
C LEU A 101 -1.01 -23.29 -8.37
N LYS A 102 -0.85 -24.18 -9.36
CA LYS A 102 -1.85 -25.21 -9.63
C LYS A 102 -2.01 -26.17 -8.45
N GLN A 103 -0.92 -26.62 -7.85
CA GLN A 103 -0.94 -27.45 -6.67
C GLN A 103 -1.64 -26.76 -5.49
N SER A 104 -1.29 -25.50 -5.23
CA SER A 104 -1.96 -24.67 -4.21
C SER A 104 -3.45 -24.50 -4.49
N SER A 105 -3.86 -24.34 -5.75
CA SER A 105 -5.27 -24.27 -6.16
C SER A 105 -6.05 -25.55 -5.79
N GLU A 106 -5.47 -26.72 -6.03
CA GLU A 106 -6.07 -28.02 -5.71
C GLU A 106 -6.20 -28.22 -4.19
N GLU A 107 -5.16 -27.88 -3.43
CA GLU A 107 -5.15 -27.95 -1.97
C GLU A 107 -6.20 -27.03 -1.33
N LEU A 108 -6.23 -25.75 -1.75
CA LEU A 108 -7.18 -24.78 -1.24
C LEU A 108 -8.62 -25.09 -1.65
N THR A 109 -8.83 -25.59 -2.84
CA THR A 109 -10.18 -26.05 -3.28
C THR A 109 -10.68 -27.18 -2.39
N THR A 110 -9.80 -28.10 -2.00
CA THR A 110 -10.13 -29.19 -1.07
C THR A 110 -10.43 -28.67 0.34
N ALA A 111 -9.63 -27.74 0.84
CA ALA A 111 -9.86 -27.08 2.12
C ALA A 111 -11.19 -26.29 2.14
N LEU A 112 -11.51 -25.56 1.07
CA LEU A 112 -12.78 -24.83 0.93
C LEU A 112 -14.00 -25.76 0.96
N LYS A 113 -13.94 -26.91 0.28
CA LYS A 113 -15.01 -27.90 0.32
C LYS A 113 -15.22 -28.49 1.73
N LYS A 114 -14.14 -28.68 2.48
CA LYS A 114 -14.21 -29.12 3.88
C LYS A 114 -14.87 -28.05 4.76
N LEU A 115 -14.40 -26.80 4.65
CA LEU A 115 -14.98 -25.66 5.39
C LEU A 115 -16.45 -25.42 5.05
N GLU A 116 -16.83 -25.53 3.79
CA GLU A 116 -18.24 -25.43 3.36
C GLU A 116 -19.11 -26.43 4.09
N LYS A 117 -18.65 -27.69 4.21
CA LYS A 117 -19.37 -28.74 4.93
C LYS A 117 -19.48 -28.41 6.42
N GLU A 118 -18.37 -28.00 7.06
CA GLU A 118 -18.35 -27.59 8.48
C GLU A 118 -19.31 -26.40 8.73
N ILE A 119 -19.34 -25.43 7.85
CA ILE A 119 -20.24 -24.25 7.94
C ILE A 119 -21.70 -24.71 7.88
N TYR A 120 -22.07 -25.60 6.97
CA TYR A 120 -23.43 -26.11 6.87
C TYR A 120 -23.83 -26.95 8.10
N GLU A 121 -22.95 -27.76 8.62
CA GLU A 121 -23.16 -28.53 9.88
C GLU A 121 -23.38 -27.57 11.07
N LEU A 122 -22.56 -26.53 11.22
CA LEU A 122 -22.69 -25.55 12.30
C LEU A 122 -23.94 -24.65 12.14
N ALA A 123 -24.33 -24.35 10.91
CA ALA A 123 -25.51 -23.55 10.63
C ALA A 123 -26.81 -24.35 10.69
N GLY A 124 -26.77 -25.68 10.59
CA GLY A 124 -27.93 -26.59 10.50
C GLY A 124 -28.70 -26.48 9.19
N ILE A 125 -28.28 -25.65 8.25
CA ILE A 125 -28.90 -25.46 6.94
C ILE A 125 -27.86 -25.24 5.84
N LYS A 126 -28.23 -25.56 4.59
CA LYS A 126 -27.43 -25.20 3.41
C LYS A 126 -27.84 -23.85 2.87
N PHE A 127 -26.89 -23.04 2.49
CA PHE A 127 -27.07 -21.71 1.91
C PHE A 127 -25.89 -21.34 1.02
N ASN A 128 -26.02 -20.28 0.23
CA ASN A 128 -24.89 -19.79 -0.56
C ASN A 128 -23.96 -18.93 0.31
N ILE A 129 -22.81 -19.48 0.72
CA ILE A 129 -21.79 -18.83 1.56
C ILE A 129 -21.19 -17.58 0.87
N ASN A 130 -21.18 -17.55 -0.47
CA ASN A 130 -20.71 -16.40 -1.24
C ASN A 130 -21.72 -15.26 -1.32
N SER A 131 -22.97 -15.48 -0.89
CA SER A 131 -24.00 -14.45 -0.84
C SER A 131 -24.02 -13.75 0.52
N ALA A 132 -23.53 -12.52 0.58
CA ALA A 132 -23.54 -11.71 1.81
C ALA A 132 -24.94 -11.60 2.43
N ARG A 133 -25.99 -11.57 1.58
CA ARG A 133 -27.39 -11.54 2.02
C ARG A 133 -27.77 -12.84 2.74
N GLN A 134 -27.53 -14.00 2.13
CA GLN A 134 -27.89 -15.29 2.74
C GLN A 134 -27.07 -15.55 4.01
N VAL A 135 -25.77 -15.21 4.00
CA VAL A 135 -24.95 -15.26 5.22
C VAL A 135 -25.57 -14.41 6.33
N GLY A 136 -26.00 -13.18 6.03
CA GLY A 136 -26.67 -12.32 7.01
C GLY A 136 -27.97 -12.90 7.54
N GLU A 137 -28.83 -13.43 6.67
CA GLU A 137 -30.08 -14.10 7.05
C GLU A 137 -29.81 -15.32 7.96
N VAL A 138 -28.79 -16.13 7.66
CA VAL A 138 -28.40 -17.29 8.49
C VAL A 138 -27.88 -16.85 9.85
N LEU A 139 -26.97 -15.87 9.89
CA LEU A 139 -26.35 -15.43 11.16
C LEU A 139 -27.34 -14.72 12.09
N PHE A 140 -28.18 -13.85 11.55
CA PHE A 140 -29.00 -12.95 12.36
C PHE A 140 -30.47 -13.36 12.49
N ASP A 141 -31.07 -13.97 11.46
CA ASP A 141 -32.47 -14.39 11.51
C ASP A 141 -32.60 -15.86 11.96
N HIS A 142 -31.72 -16.78 11.48
CA HIS A 142 -31.77 -18.19 11.82
C HIS A 142 -31.02 -18.53 13.12
N LEU A 143 -29.73 -18.25 13.20
CA LEU A 143 -28.88 -18.54 14.37
C LEU A 143 -29.00 -17.50 15.49
N LYS A 144 -29.52 -16.29 15.19
CA LYS A 144 -29.75 -15.20 16.13
C LYS A 144 -28.53 -14.85 16.97
N ILE A 145 -27.33 -14.83 16.34
CA ILE A 145 -26.03 -14.60 16.99
C ILE A 145 -25.99 -13.22 17.66
N GLU A 146 -26.73 -12.24 17.11
CA GLU A 146 -26.83 -10.88 17.62
C GLU A 146 -28.28 -10.41 17.56
N GLU A 147 -28.91 -10.23 18.73
CA GLU A 147 -30.34 -9.82 18.83
C GLU A 147 -30.63 -8.42 18.27
N LYS A 148 -29.62 -7.53 18.28
CA LYS A 148 -29.77 -6.14 17.85
C LYS A 148 -28.98 -5.82 16.57
N ALA A 149 -28.84 -6.82 15.67
CA ALA A 149 -28.17 -6.62 14.41
C ALA A 149 -28.87 -5.55 13.55
N LYS A 150 -28.13 -4.53 13.12
CA LYS A 150 -28.68 -3.45 12.30
C LYS A 150 -28.68 -3.83 10.84
N LYS A 151 -29.83 -3.62 10.17
CA LYS A 151 -29.94 -3.71 8.71
C LYS A 151 -29.39 -2.44 8.04
N THR A 152 -28.79 -2.61 6.88
CA THR A 152 -28.35 -1.51 6.02
C THR A 152 -29.54 -0.75 5.44
N LYS A 153 -29.28 0.39 4.79
CA LYS A 153 -30.34 1.15 4.08
C LYS A 153 -31.08 0.31 3.01
N THR A 154 -30.45 -0.74 2.51
CA THR A 154 -31.02 -1.67 1.52
C THR A 154 -31.78 -2.84 2.17
N GLY A 155 -31.95 -2.84 3.50
CA GLY A 155 -32.72 -3.86 4.22
C GLY A 155 -31.98 -5.18 4.48
N SER A 156 -30.73 -5.32 4.08
CA SER A 156 -29.88 -6.48 4.32
C SER A 156 -28.96 -6.28 5.51
N TYR A 157 -28.48 -7.36 6.13
CA TYR A 157 -27.47 -7.28 7.18
C TYR A 157 -26.10 -7.06 6.57
N SER A 158 -25.26 -6.25 7.25
CA SER A 158 -23.86 -6.17 6.87
C SER A 158 -23.12 -7.39 7.44
N THR A 159 -22.37 -8.06 6.58
CA THR A 159 -21.48 -9.18 6.93
C THR A 159 -20.03 -8.87 6.51
N SER A 160 -19.63 -7.59 6.61
CA SER A 160 -18.24 -7.21 6.37
C SER A 160 -17.29 -7.92 7.33
N GLU A 161 -16.05 -8.07 6.94
CA GLU A 161 -15.00 -8.70 7.75
C GLU A 161 -14.91 -8.08 9.14
N GLU A 162 -14.95 -6.73 9.23
CA GLU A 162 -14.94 -6.00 10.49
C GLU A 162 -16.09 -6.41 11.44
N ILE A 163 -17.30 -6.62 10.89
CA ILE A 163 -18.46 -7.01 11.69
C ILE A 163 -18.34 -8.46 12.13
N LEU A 164 -17.90 -9.34 11.23
CA LEU A 164 -17.71 -10.75 11.56
C LEU A 164 -16.59 -10.95 12.58
N GLU A 165 -15.48 -10.21 12.49
CA GLU A 165 -14.40 -10.26 13.49
C GLU A 165 -14.89 -9.91 14.90
N LYS A 166 -15.74 -8.89 15.05
CA LYS A 166 -16.36 -8.53 16.35
C LYS A 166 -17.25 -9.64 16.92
N MET A 167 -17.69 -10.56 16.08
CA MET A 167 -18.58 -11.66 16.46
C MET A 167 -17.89 -13.02 16.45
N ARG A 168 -16.58 -13.07 16.19
CA ARG A 168 -15.80 -14.33 16.07
C ARG A 168 -16.01 -15.27 17.26
N SER A 169 -16.06 -14.74 18.49
CA SER A 169 -16.23 -15.52 19.71
C SER A 169 -17.69 -15.88 20.02
N LYS A 170 -18.67 -15.32 19.32
CA LYS A 170 -20.09 -15.54 19.60
C LYS A 170 -20.63 -16.88 19.10
N HIS A 171 -20.12 -17.37 17.98
CA HIS A 171 -20.54 -18.65 17.41
C HIS A 171 -19.44 -19.23 16.50
N PRO A 172 -19.14 -20.54 16.55
CA PRO A 172 -18.08 -21.16 15.76
C PRO A 172 -18.24 -20.97 14.25
N VAL A 173 -19.47 -20.84 13.74
CA VAL A 173 -19.72 -20.62 12.32
C VAL A 173 -19.09 -19.31 11.81
N VAL A 174 -18.96 -18.30 12.68
CA VAL A 174 -18.39 -17.00 12.28
C VAL A 174 -16.90 -17.12 11.96
N GLU A 175 -16.16 -17.85 12.78
CA GLU A 175 -14.75 -18.14 12.54
C GLU A 175 -14.55 -18.91 11.22
N LYS A 176 -15.37 -19.93 10.99
CA LYS A 176 -15.33 -20.73 9.76
C LYS A 176 -15.72 -19.92 8.51
N LEU A 177 -16.64 -18.97 8.64
CA LEU A 177 -16.98 -18.03 7.55
C LEU A 177 -15.85 -17.07 7.22
N LEU A 178 -15.13 -16.57 8.23
CA LEU A 178 -13.97 -15.71 8.02
C LEU A 178 -12.84 -16.50 7.35
N GLU A 179 -12.54 -17.71 7.82
CA GLU A 179 -11.58 -18.63 7.23
C GLU A 179 -11.95 -18.93 5.75
N TYR A 180 -13.18 -19.32 5.49
CA TYR A 180 -13.66 -19.61 4.13
C TYR A 180 -13.50 -18.40 3.19
N ARG A 181 -13.88 -17.21 3.65
CA ARG A 181 -13.75 -15.99 2.84
C ARG A 181 -12.32 -15.61 2.54
N GLY A 182 -11.43 -15.75 3.53
CA GLY A 182 -10.00 -15.55 3.34
C GLY A 182 -9.43 -16.47 2.26
N LEU A 183 -9.65 -17.80 2.39
CA LEU A 183 -9.22 -18.80 1.42
C LEU A 183 -9.82 -18.56 0.03
N LYS A 184 -11.13 -18.27 -0.05
CA LYS A 184 -11.81 -18.03 -1.31
C LYS A 184 -11.27 -16.80 -2.04
N LYS A 185 -10.99 -15.73 -1.29
CA LYS A 185 -10.38 -14.51 -1.85
C LYS A 185 -8.98 -14.79 -2.39
N LEU A 186 -8.15 -15.52 -1.65
CA LEU A 186 -6.80 -15.89 -2.08
C LEU A 186 -6.85 -16.73 -3.36
N LEU A 187 -7.69 -17.75 -3.37
CA LEU A 187 -7.86 -18.63 -4.53
C LEU A 187 -8.30 -17.84 -5.77
N SER A 188 -9.40 -17.08 -5.66
CA SER A 188 -10.00 -16.42 -6.83
C SER A 188 -9.27 -15.17 -7.30
N THR A 189 -8.58 -14.46 -6.40
CA THR A 189 -7.94 -13.17 -6.73
C THR A 189 -6.49 -13.37 -7.19
N TYR A 190 -5.81 -14.38 -6.65
CA TYR A 190 -4.39 -14.58 -6.92
C TYR A 190 -4.10 -15.94 -7.56
N ILE A 191 -4.44 -17.05 -6.91
CA ILE A 191 -3.94 -18.36 -7.32
C ILE A 191 -4.51 -18.79 -8.68
N ASP A 192 -5.82 -18.62 -8.89
CA ASP A 192 -6.46 -18.95 -10.16
C ASP A 192 -6.31 -17.83 -11.20
N ALA A 193 -6.27 -16.56 -10.75
CA ALA A 193 -6.25 -15.42 -11.66
C ALA A 193 -4.86 -15.09 -12.21
N LEU A 194 -3.79 -15.23 -11.42
CA LEU A 194 -2.45 -14.85 -11.86
C LEU A 194 -1.94 -15.64 -13.06
N PRO A 195 -2.13 -16.99 -13.15
CA PRO A 195 -1.71 -17.75 -14.33
C PRO A 195 -2.38 -17.29 -15.63
N GLU A 196 -3.64 -16.85 -15.57
CA GLU A 196 -4.39 -16.35 -16.72
C GLU A 196 -3.86 -15.01 -17.27
N LEU A 197 -3.06 -14.29 -16.46
CA LEU A 197 -2.47 -13.00 -16.81
C LEU A 197 -1.04 -13.11 -17.34
N ILE A 198 -0.49 -14.31 -17.42
CA ILE A 198 0.84 -14.53 -18.01
C ILE A 198 0.81 -14.17 -19.48
N ASN A 199 1.68 -13.27 -19.88
CA ASN A 199 1.85 -12.94 -21.29
C ASN A 199 2.47 -14.14 -22.03
N PRO A 200 1.82 -14.68 -23.07
CA PRO A 200 2.30 -15.86 -23.78
C PRO A 200 3.62 -15.64 -24.53
N GLU A 201 3.99 -14.40 -24.86
CA GLU A 201 5.23 -14.08 -25.56
C GLU A 201 6.43 -14.03 -24.61
N THR A 202 6.23 -13.55 -23.38
CA THR A 202 7.31 -13.39 -22.40
C THR A 202 7.34 -14.49 -21.34
N GLY A 203 6.23 -15.19 -21.14
CA GLY A 203 6.05 -16.17 -20.06
C GLY A 203 5.97 -15.55 -18.66
N LYS A 204 5.81 -14.23 -18.56
CA LYS A 204 5.84 -13.46 -17.31
C LYS A 204 4.54 -12.69 -17.09
N ILE A 205 4.34 -12.24 -15.84
CA ILE A 205 3.30 -11.26 -15.50
C ILE A 205 3.89 -9.87 -15.61
N HIS A 206 3.14 -8.95 -16.22
CA HIS A 206 3.48 -7.55 -16.37
C HIS A 206 2.39 -6.71 -15.69
N THR A 207 2.68 -6.20 -14.50
CA THR A 207 1.81 -5.23 -13.84
C THR A 207 1.98 -3.83 -14.43
N SER A 208 1.07 -2.93 -14.16
CA SER A 208 1.22 -1.50 -14.47
C SER A 208 1.28 -0.69 -13.18
N TYR A 209 2.28 0.20 -13.08
CA TYR A 209 2.44 1.09 -11.94
C TYR A 209 1.86 2.48 -12.23
N ASN A 210 1.14 3.03 -11.26
CA ASN A 210 0.54 4.35 -11.36
C ASN A 210 1.17 5.28 -10.32
N GLN A 211 1.74 6.42 -10.78
CA GLN A 211 2.37 7.41 -9.92
C GLN A 211 1.39 8.43 -9.32
N ALA A 212 0.26 8.68 -9.95
CA ALA A 212 -0.64 9.78 -9.65
C ALA A 212 -2.01 9.37 -9.06
N VAL A 213 -2.18 8.11 -8.66
CA VAL A 213 -3.47 7.59 -8.14
C VAL A 213 -3.58 7.75 -6.64
N THR A 214 -2.52 7.45 -5.89
CA THR A 214 -2.58 7.52 -4.43
C THR A 214 -2.42 8.94 -3.91
N SER A 215 -3.12 9.26 -2.84
CA SER A 215 -3.09 10.60 -2.25
C SER A 215 -1.81 10.90 -1.45
N THR A 216 -1.02 9.88 -1.15
CA THR A 216 0.23 9.99 -0.40
C THR A 216 1.47 10.03 -1.30
N GLY A 217 1.33 9.87 -2.62
CA GLY A 217 2.45 9.73 -3.53
C GLY A 217 3.02 8.30 -3.63
N ARG A 218 2.48 7.33 -2.87
CA ARG A 218 2.83 5.92 -3.07
C ARG A 218 2.47 5.48 -4.48
N LEU A 219 3.23 4.55 -5.03
CA LEU A 219 2.83 3.84 -6.24
C LEU A 219 1.59 2.97 -5.97
N SER A 220 0.79 2.76 -6.97
CA SER A 220 -0.22 1.70 -6.99
C SER A 220 0.02 0.79 -8.17
N SER A 221 -0.30 -0.49 -8.02
CA SER A 221 -0.11 -1.52 -9.03
C SER A 221 -1.47 -2.02 -9.51
N THR A 222 -1.62 -2.22 -10.82
CA THR A 222 -2.88 -2.69 -11.44
C THR A 222 -2.60 -3.68 -12.56
N ASN A 223 -3.54 -4.56 -12.82
CA ASN A 223 -3.54 -5.53 -13.92
C ASN A 223 -2.29 -6.45 -14.00
N PRO A 224 -1.96 -7.22 -12.92
CA PRO A 224 -2.65 -7.34 -11.63
C PRO A 224 -2.14 -6.38 -10.54
N ASN A 225 -2.90 -6.22 -9.44
CA ASN A 225 -2.40 -5.52 -8.26
C ASN A 225 -1.51 -6.47 -7.44
N LEU A 226 -0.21 -6.35 -7.59
CA LEU A 226 0.79 -7.17 -6.87
C LEU A 226 1.15 -6.61 -5.49
N GLN A 227 0.78 -5.36 -5.19
CA GLN A 227 1.07 -4.74 -3.88
C GLN A 227 0.11 -5.18 -2.77
N ASN A 228 -1.00 -5.84 -3.13
CA ASN A 228 -2.00 -6.31 -2.17
C ASN A 228 -1.90 -7.82 -1.86
N ILE A 229 -0.82 -8.48 -2.26
CA ILE A 229 -0.57 -9.88 -1.90
C ILE A 229 -0.35 -9.96 -0.39
N PRO A 230 -1.13 -10.79 0.36
CA PRO A 230 -1.05 -10.84 1.80
C PRO A 230 0.34 -11.24 2.29
N VAL A 231 0.83 -10.57 3.33
CA VAL A 231 2.16 -10.81 3.92
C VAL A 231 2.07 -11.63 5.21
N ARG A 232 0.98 -11.42 5.98
CA ARG A 232 0.88 -11.90 7.37
C ARG A 232 0.27 -13.28 7.51
N ASP A 233 -0.53 -13.71 6.55
CA ASP A 233 -1.23 -14.98 6.60
C ASP A 233 -0.35 -16.08 6.00
N GLU A 234 -0.38 -17.27 6.59
CA GLU A 234 0.35 -18.46 6.12
C GLU A 234 0.07 -18.75 4.64
N LEU A 235 -1.17 -18.53 4.22
CA LEU A 235 -1.61 -18.70 2.84
C LEU A 235 -1.09 -17.61 1.88
N GLY A 236 -0.97 -16.36 2.34
CA GLY A 236 -0.33 -15.30 1.57
C GLY A 236 1.16 -15.56 1.34
N ARG A 237 1.81 -16.21 2.32
CA ARG A 237 3.19 -16.69 2.20
C ARG A 237 3.33 -17.75 1.08
N GLU A 238 2.38 -18.64 0.94
CA GLU A 238 2.38 -19.64 -0.15
C GLU A 238 2.29 -18.97 -1.53
N ILE A 239 1.50 -17.90 -1.69
CA ILE A 239 1.45 -17.16 -2.96
C ILE A 239 2.83 -16.56 -3.30
N ARG A 240 3.56 -16.05 -2.30
CA ARG A 240 4.90 -15.47 -2.51
C ARG A 240 5.92 -16.51 -2.98
N LYS A 241 5.76 -17.79 -2.64
CA LYS A 241 6.60 -18.87 -3.17
C LYS A 241 6.49 -19.01 -4.68
N ALA A 242 5.35 -18.67 -5.25
CA ALA A 242 5.16 -18.77 -6.70
C ALA A 242 5.88 -17.67 -7.49
N PHE A 243 6.32 -16.58 -6.85
CA PHE A 243 7.13 -15.55 -7.50
C PHE A 243 8.60 -15.93 -7.42
N THR A 244 9.17 -16.35 -8.54
CA THR A 244 10.50 -16.93 -8.60
C THR A 244 11.49 -16.07 -9.38
N ALA A 245 12.78 -16.36 -9.21
CA ALA A 245 13.80 -15.87 -10.12
C ALA A 245 13.53 -16.38 -11.55
N GLU A 246 14.05 -15.67 -12.55
CA GLU A 246 13.75 -15.92 -13.97
C GLU A 246 14.20 -17.30 -14.46
N ASN A 247 15.38 -17.74 -14.00
CA ASN A 247 15.99 -19.01 -14.39
C ASN A 247 17.03 -19.46 -13.34
N GLU A 248 17.72 -20.59 -13.62
CA GLU A 248 18.72 -21.18 -12.72
C GLU A 248 19.97 -20.31 -12.50
N ASP A 249 20.26 -19.36 -13.40
CA ASP A 249 21.39 -18.44 -13.28
C ASP A 249 21.07 -17.22 -12.42
N CYS A 250 19.80 -17.06 -12.04
CA CYS A 250 19.30 -15.93 -11.28
C CYS A 250 18.88 -16.32 -9.86
N ILE A 251 18.85 -15.33 -8.99
CA ILE A 251 18.37 -15.39 -7.61
C ILE A 251 17.33 -14.30 -7.43
N PHE A 252 16.28 -14.58 -6.67
CA PHE A 252 15.35 -13.58 -6.22
C PHE A 252 15.97 -12.84 -5.02
N PHE A 253 16.12 -11.53 -5.13
CA PHE A 253 16.69 -10.68 -4.09
C PHE A 253 15.66 -9.66 -3.64
N SER A 254 15.47 -9.53 -2.32
CA SER A 254 14.58 -8.55 -1.72
C SER A 254 15.35 -7.61 -0.81
N ALA A 255 15.00 -6.33 -0.83
CA ALA A 255 15.50 -5.34 0.12
C ALA A 255 14.34 -4.50 0.63
N ASP A 256 14.20 -4.38 1.97
CA ASP A 256 13.09 -3.72 2.63
C ASP A 256 13.59 -2.69 3.64
N TYR A 257 12.97 -1.52 3.70
CA TYR A 257 13.32 -0.53 4.70
C TYR A 257 12.89 -0.93 6.10
N SER A 258 13.85 -1.00 7.02
CA SER A 258 13.58 -1.28 8.42
C SER A 258 12.92 -0.08 9.10
N GLN A 259 11.61 -0.17 9.34
CA GLN A 259 10.82 0.78 10.13
C GLN A 259 10.89 2.23 9.61
N ILE A 260 10.89 2.45 8.31
CA ILE A 260 11.07 3.75 7.68
C ILE A 260 10.11 4.83 8.23
N GLU A 261 8.84 4.50 8.45
CA GLU A 261 7.86 5.48 8.93
C GLU A 261 8.16 5.95 10.36
N LEU A 262 8.67 5.07 11.24
CA LEU A 262 9.11 5.44 12.59
C LEU A 262 10.37 6.31 12.56
N ARG A 263 11.30 6.03 11.65
CA ARG A 263 12.52 6.84 11.45
C ARG A 263 12.20 8.22 10.90
N ILE A 264 11.24 8.31 9.98
CA ILE A 264 10.72 9.60 9.49
C ILE A 264 10.01 10.36 10.61
N MET A 265 9.22 9.70 11.45
CA MET A 265 8.60 10.32 12.61
C MET A 265 9.65 10.89 13.56
N ALA A 266 10.70 10.14 13.88
CA ALA A 266 11.82 10.62 14.71
C ALA A 266 12.47 11.88 14.12
N HIS A 267 12.69 11.88 12.81
CA HIS A 267 13.24 13.03 12.10
C HIS A 267 12.31 14.24 12.10
N LEU A 268 11.04 14.07 11.81
CA LEU A 268 10.08 15.17 11.72
C LEU A 268 9.72 15.76 13.08
N SER A 269 9.56 14.91 14.11
CA SER A 269 9.26 15.36 15.47
C SER A 269 10.47 15.90 16.21
N GLN A 270 11.69 15.60 15.77
CA GLN A 270 12.94 15.90 16.47
C GLN A 270 12.99 15.36 17.91
N ASP A 271 12.23 14.31 18.22
CA ASP A 271 12.19 13.72 19.56
C ASP A 271 13.54 13.07 19.91
N ALA A 272 14.20 13.64 20.91
CA ALA A 272 15.56 13.24 21.30
C ALA A 272 15.64 11.79 21.75
N HIS A 273 14.61 11.28 22.44
CA HIS A 273 14.61 9.90 22.92
C HIS A 273 14.41 8.89 21.79
N MET A 274 13.55 9.22 20.81
CA MET A 274 13.35 8.37 19.65
C MET A 274 14.58 8.38 18.73
N ILE A 275 15.18 9.54 18.52
CA ILE A 275 16.44 9.68 17.75
C ILE A 275 17.57 8.86 18.40
N GLU A 276 17.76 8.96 19.70
CA GLU A 276 18.78 8.21 20.42
C GLU A 276 18.57 6.70 20.33
N ALA A 277 17.31 6.23 20.47
CA ALA A 277 16.98 4.83 20.34
C ALA A 277 17.35 4.27 18.95
N PHE A 278 17.10 5.02 17.87
CA PHE A 278 17.49 4.60 16.53
C PHE A 278 19.01 4.70 16.28
N ARG A 279 19.69 5.72 16.82
CA ARG A 279 21.14 5.87 16.66
C ARG A 279 21.94 4.81 17.41
N SER A 280 21.45 4.37 18.57
CA SER A 280 22.06 3.28 19.35
C SER A 280 21.81 1.89 18.76
N GLY A 281 21.01 1.76 17.72
CA GLY A 281 20.64 0.47 17.13
C GLY A 281 19.70 -0.37 18.01
N ALA A 282 19.06 0.23 19.02
CA ALA A 282 18.15 -0.46 19.91
C ALA A 282 16.87 -0.88 19.18
N ASP A 283 16.28 -1.99 19.63
CA ASP A 283 14.92 -2.35 19.21
C ASP A 283 13.93 -1.30 19.74
N ILE A 284 13.45 -0.43 18.83
CA ILE A 284 12.57 0.68 19.17
C ILE A 284 11.30 0.23 19.89
N HIS A 285 10.77 -0.97 19.59
CA HIS A 285 9.58 -1.48 20.24
C HIS A 285 9.86 -1.97 21.67
N ALA A 286 11.02 -2.59 21.88
CA ALA A 286 11.49 -2.99 23.21
C ALA A 286 11.86 -1.75 24.04
N ALA A 287 12.56 -0.78 23.45
CA ALA A 287 12.90 0.49 24.10
C ALA A 287 11.65 1.28 24.51
N THR A 288 10.63 1.34 23.63
CA THR A 288 9.34 1.97 23.96
C THR A 288 8.64 1.24 25.11
N ALA A 289 8.59 -0.10 25.08
CA ALA A 289 7.99 -0.88 26.14
C ALA A 289 8.70 -0.65 27.48
N ALA A 290 10.02 -0.74 27.51
CA ALA A 290 10.83 -0.51 28.72
C ALA A 290 10.51 0.83 29.37
N LYS A 291 10.43 1.89 28.58
CA LYS A 291 10.12 3.24 29.05
C LYS A 291 8.67 3.40 29.54
N ILE A 292 7.68 2.84 28.79
CA ILE A 292 6.27 2.88 29.19
C ILE A 292 6.01 2.14 30.50
N TYR A 293 6.61 0.94 30.64
CA TYR A 293 6.43 0.10 31.82
C TYR A 293 7.41 0.42 32.97
N GLY A 294 8.41 1.28 32.73
CA GLY A 294 9.41 1.68 33.73
C GLY A 294 10.33 0.55 34.15
N ILE A 295 10.69 -0.34 33.25
CA ILE A 295 11.54 -1.52 33.49
C ILE A 295 12.78 -1.50 32.56
N PRO A 296 13.86 -2.23 32.93
CA PRO A 296 14.99 -2.46 32.02
C PRO A 296 14.56 -3.15 30.73
N VAL A 297 15.29 -2.90 29.62
CA VAL A 297 14.96 -3.49 28.29
C VAL A 297 15.02 -5.03 28.32
N GLU A 298 15.92 -5.58 29.13
CA GLU A 298 16.12 -7.02 29.29
C GLU A 298 14.91 -7.72 29.95
N GLU A 299 14.10 -6.97 30.68
CA GLU A 299 12.89 -7.47 31.34
C GLU A 299 11.62 -7.34 30.47
N VAL A 300 11.75 -6.75 29.28
CA VAL A 300 10.61 -6.57 28.38
C VAL A 300 10.16 -7.92 27.81
N THR A 301 8.94 -8.30 28.15
CA THR A 301 8.34 -9.54 27.63
C THR A 301 7.92 -9.38 26.16
N SER A 302 7.76 -10.49 25.45
CA SER A 302 7.27 -10.51 24.07
C SER A 302 5.88 -9.85 23.93
N ASP A 303 5.02 -9.98 24.94
CA ASP A 303 3.70 -9.35 24.94
C ASP A 303 3.80 -7.81 25.12
N MET A 304 4.65 -7.34 26.02
CA MET A 304 4.93 -5.90 26.19
C MET A 304 5.49 -5.29 24.91
N ARG A 305 6.45 -5.96 24.28
CA ARG A 305 7.02 -5.54 23.00
C ARG A 305 5.97 -5.52 21.90
N ARG A 306 5.08 -6.52 21.82
CA ARG A 306 3.97 -6.59 20.87
C ARG A 306 2.98 -5.43 21.06
N LYS A 307 2.61 -5.14 22.32
CA LYS A 307 1.74 -4.00 22.67
C LYS A 307 2.39 -2.68 22.28
N ALA A 308 3.66 -2.48 22.60
CA ALA A 308 4.41 -1.29 22.22
C ALA A 308 4.56 -1.16 20.69
N LYS A 309 4.80 -2.26 19.95
CA LYS A 309 4.80 -2.25 18.48
C LYS A 309 3.47 -1.77 17.92
N THR A 310 2.36 -2.27 18.45
CA THR A 310 1.01 -1.86 18.02
C THR A 310 0.72 -0.40 18.38
N ALA A 311 1.19 0.08 19.53
CA ALA A 311 1.07 1.46 19.94
C ALA A 311 1.92 2.38 19.06
N ASN A 312 3.20 2.05 18.81
CA ASN A 312 4.12 2.83 17.97
C ASN A 312 3.51 3.11 16.59
N PHE A 313 3.04 2.08 15.88
CA PHE A 313 2.40 2.27 14.58
C PHE A 313 1.00 2.88 14.70
N GLY A 314 0.21 2.43 15.68
CA GLY A 314 -1.14 2.94 15.87
C GLY A 314 -1.19 4.44 16.13
N ILE A 315 -0.30 4.95 16.97
CA ILE A 315 -0.24 6.38 17.34
C ILE A 315 0.15 7.23 16.13
N ILE A 316 1.13 6.81 15.33
CA ILE A 316 1.49 7.49 14.07
C ILE A 316 0.27 7.61 13.15
N TYR A 317 -0.60 6.59 13.13
CA TYR A 317 -1.84 6.61 12.35
C TYR A 317 -3.03 7.26 13.06
N GLY A 318 -2.79 7.92 14.19
CA GLY A 318 -3.82 8.64 14.96
C GLY A 318 -4.87 7.72 15.59
N ILE A 319 -4.45 6.55 16.07
CA ILE A 319 -5.34 5.60 16.73
C ILE A 319 -5.93 6.21 18.02
N SER A 320 -7.24 6.03 18.22
CA SER A 320 -7.89 6.41 19.47
C SER A 320 -7.67 5.36 20.57
N VAL A 321 -7.89 5.76 21.83
CA VAL A 321 -7.91 4.84 22.98
C VAL A 321 -8.85 3.65 22.73
N PHE A 322 -10.01 3.90 22.13
CA PHE A 322 -10.96 2.85 21.77
C PHE A 322 -10.39 1.91 20.70
N GLY A 323 -9.83 2.46 19.64
CA GLY A 323 -9.25 1.66 18.54
C GLY A 323 -8.05 0.81 18.99
N LEU A 324 -7.19 1.34 19.86
CA LEU A 324 -6.05 0.59 20.39
C LEU A 324 -6.52 -0.52 21.35
N ALA A 325 -7.53 -0.24 22.20
CA ALA A 325 -8.12 -1.24 23.09
C ALA A 325 -8.71 -2.42 22.31
N GLU A 326 -9.48 -2.16 21.24
CA GLU A 326 -10.02 -3.20 20.36
C GLU A 326 -8.89 -4.01 19.67
N ARG A 327 -7.88 -3.31 19.12
CA ARG A 327 -6.80 -3.95 18.36
C ARG A 327 -5.90 -4.85 19.21
N LEU A 328 -5.69 -4.48 20.46
CA LEU A 328 -4.88 -5.26 21.41
C LEU A 328 -5.72 -6.24 22.25
N ASN A 329 -7.04 -6.15 22.18
CA ASN A 329 -8.00 -6.87 23.05
C ASN A 329 -7.70 -6.65 24.53
N ILE A 330 -7.53 -5.39 24.94
CA ILE A 330 -7.23 -4.97 26.31
C ILE A 330 -8.30 -3.99 26.83
N PRO A 331 -8.41 -3.79 28.17
CA PRO A 331 -9.28 -2.79 28.74
C PRO A 331 -8.94 -1.37 28.25
N ARG A 332 -9.96 -0.50 28.11
CA ARG A 332 -9.77 0.91 27.71
C ARG A 332 -8.85 1.69 28.65
N ALA A 333 -8.86 1.37 29.94
CA ALA A 333 -7.96 1.98 30.92
C ALA A 333 -6.49 1.68 30.57
N GLU A 334 -6.15 0.42 30.32
CA GLU A 334 -4.79 0.01 29.92
C GLU A 334 -4.38 0.65 28.59
N SER A 335 -5.29 0.69 27.62
CA SER A 335 -5.03 1.38 26.34
C SER A 335 -4.74 2.87 26.52
N LYS A 336 -5.45 3.53 27.42
CA LYS A 336 -5.21 4.94 27.76
C LYS A 336 -3.84 5.12 28.41
N GLU A 337 -3.49 4.29 29.36
CA GLU A 337 -2.17 4.30 30.03
C GLU A 337 -1.03 4.08 29.01
N LEU A 338 -1.20 3.17 28.04
CA LEU A 338 -0.23 2.95 26.97
C LEU A 338 -0.01 4.20 26.11
N ILE A 339 -1.10 4.88 25.70
CA ILE A 339 -1.01 6.11 24.89
C ILE A 339 -0.41 7.26 25.70
N GLU A 340 -0.83 7.44 26.95
CA GLU A 340 -0.28 8.49 27.83
C GLU A 340 1.19 8.23 28.15
N GLY A 341 1.57 6.98 28.42
CA GLY A 341 2.94 6.55 28.64
C GLY A 341 3.81 6.78 27.39
N TYR A 342 3.28 6.50 26.20
CA TYR A 342 3.95 6.78 24.95
C TYR A 342 4.29 8.27 24.77
N PHE A 343 3.31 9.16 24.93
CA PHE A 343 3.53 10.61 24.81
C PHE A 343 4.35 11.21 25.94
N LYS A 344 4.36 10.58 27.12
CA LYS A 344 5.27 10.94 28.20
C LYS A 344 6.72 10.56 27.85
N THR A 345 6.90 9.45 27.14
CA THR A 345 8.20 8.96 26.68
C THR A 345 8.73 9.80 25.50
N TYR A 346 7.84 10.17 24.58
CA TYR A 346 8.13 10.89 23.35
C TYR A 346 7.29 12.18 23.24
N PRO A 347 7.58 13.21 24.05
CA PRO A 347 6.73 14.41 24.13
C PRO A 347 6.73 15.23 22.83
N ASP A 348 7.84 15.24 22.09
CA ASP A 348 7.97 16.02 20.86
C ASP A 348 7.16 15.40 19.71
N ILE A 349 6.84 14.10 19.78
CA ILE A 349 5.91 13.48 18.83
C ILE A 349 4.50 14.07 18.99
N ARG A 350 4.05 14.30 20.23
CA ARG A 350 2.74 14.92 20.48
C ARG A 350 2.72 16.35 19.93
N ALA A 351 3.78 17.12 20.22
CA ALA A 351 3.93 18.48 19.72
C ALA A 351 3.88 18.53 18.19
N TYR A 352 4.63 17.64 17.51
CA TYR A 352 4.61 17.53 16.06
C TYR A 352 3.22 17.19 15.50
N MET A 353 2.49 16.26 16.13
CA MET A 353 1.14 15.90 15.70
C MET A 353 0.17 17.08 15.81
N ASP A 354 0.21 17.80 16.92
CA ASP A 354 -0.64 18.97 17.15
C ASP A 354 -0.27 20.11 16.18
N GLU A 355 1.02 20.37 15.93
CA GLU A 355 1.50 21.35 14.97
C GLU A 355 1.08 20.97 13.52
N SER A 356 1.18 19.71 13.14
CA SER A 356 0.78 19.23 11.81
C SER A 356 -0.70 19.52 11.53
N ILE A 357 -1.56 19.37 12.53
CA ILE A 357 -2.99 19.70 12.44
C ILE A 357 -3.19 21.21 12.28
N GLU A 358 -2.51 22.04 13.07
CA GLU A 358 -2.64 23.49 13.00
C GLU A 358 -2.12 24.04 11.66
N VAL A 359 -0.98 23.57 11.19
CA VAL A 359 -0.46 23.89 9.85
C VAL A 359 -1.45 23.51 8.76
N ALA A 360 -2.07 22.32 8.86
CA ALA A 360 -3.07 21.89 7.91
C ALA A 360 -4.32 22.78 7.93
N LYS A 361 -4.77 23.23 9.11
CA LYS A 361 -5.91 24.16 9.24
C LYS A 361 -5.62 25.52 8.61
N GLU A 362 -4.40 26.02 8.76
CA GLU A 362 -3.97 27.30 8.22
C GLU A 362 -3.77 27.24 6.70
N LYS A 363 -2.99 26.26 6.22
CA LYS A 363 -2.58 26.17 4.80
C LYS A 363 -3.55 25.39 3.91
N GLY A 364 -4.41 24.56 4.49
CA GLY A 364 -5.26 23.63 3.74
C GLY A 364 -4.55 22.39 3.22
N TYR A 365 -3.27 22.22 3.51
CA TYR A 365 -2.46 21.07 3.10
C TYR A 365 -1.31 20.79 4.09
N VAL A 366 -0.72 19.62 3.97
CA VAL A 366 0.56 19.23 4.60
C VAL A 366 1.56 18.80 3.53
N GLU A 367 2.85 18.76 3.89
CA GLU A 367 3.95 18.48 2.95
C GLU A 367 4.83 17.33 3.43
N THR A 368 5.38 16.58 2.47
CA THR A 368 6.47 15.64 2.72
C THR A 368 7.81 16.36 2.87
N ILE A 369 8.88 15.61 3.22
CA ILE A 369 10.26 16.13 3.23
C ILE A 369 10.65 16.68 1.85
N TYR A 370 10.15 16.10 0.77
CA TYR A 370 10.38 16.52 -0.62
C TYR A 370 9.33 17.51 -1.14
N LYS A 371 8.58 18.16 -0.26
CA LYS A 371 7.58 19.20 -0.57
C LYS A 371 6.34 18.72 -1.31
N ARG A 372 6.14 17.39 -1.43
CA ARG A 372 4.88 16.87 -1.99
C ARG A 372 3.70 17.33 -1.12
N LYS A 373 2.71 17.95 -1.73
CA LYS A 373 1.54 18.50 -1.04
C LYS A 373 0.40 17.50 -0.96
N ARG A 374 -0.17 17.34 0.22
CA ARG A 374 -1.44 16.65 0.46
C ARG A 374 -2.48 17.67 0.89
N PHE A 375 -3.40 18.00 0.00
CA PHE A 375 -4.52 18.90 0.30
C PHE A 375 -5.55 18.20 1.19
N LEU A 376 -6.10 18.96 2.16
CA LEU A 376 -7.03 18.48 3.17
C LEU A 376 -8.26 19.40 3.23
N PRO A 377 -9.15 19.38 2.24
CA PRO A 377 -10.27 20.31 2.16
C PRO A 377 -11.23 20.21 3.35
N ASP A 378 -11.29 19.05 4.00
CA ASP A 378 -12.17 18.77 5.12
C ASP A 378 -11.58 19.09 6.50
N ILE A 379 -10.37 19.64 6.57
CA ILE A 379 -9.65 19.88 7.84
C ILE A 379 -10.41 20.84 8.78
N ASN A 380 -11.18 21.77 8.24
CA ASN A 380 -12.01 22.72 8.97
C ASN A 380 -13.50 22.36 8.98
N SER A 381 -13.86 21.10 8.66
CA SER A 381 -15.25 20.64 8.63
C SER A 381 -15.92 20.77 10.00
N HIS A 382 -17.17 21.25 10.02
CA HIS A 382 -17.99 21.26 11.24
C HIS A 382 -18.38 19.86 11.70
N ASN A 383 -18.39 18.87 10.79
CA ASN A 383 -18.65 17.48 11.14
C ASN A 383 -17.40 16.88 11.80
N ALA A 384 -17.49 16.54 13.09
CA ALA A 384 -16.38 16.01 13.86
C ALA A 384 -15.79 14.70 13.32
N ILE A 385 -16.60 13.84 12.67
CA ILE A 385 -16.12 12.58 12.07
C ILE A 385 -15.28 12.87 10.83
N VAL A 386 -15.76 13.75 9.96
CA VAL A 386 -15.08 14.17 8.73
C VAL A 386 -13.79 14.91 9.08
N ARG A 387 -13.86 15.88 9.99
CA ARG A 387 -12.70 16.61 10.50
C ARG A 387 -11.66 15.68 11.12
N GLY A 388 -12.07 14.76 12.00
CA GLY A 388 -11.14 13.81 12.63
C GLY A 388 -10.46 12.90 11.63
N TYR A 389 -11.09 12.57 10.49
CA TYR A 389 -10.42 11.86 9.40
C TYR A 389 -9.36 12.73 8.72
N ALA A 390 -9.67 14.01 8.47
CA ALA A 390 -8.71 14.97 7.90
C ALA A 390 -7.54 15.24 8.84
N GLU A 391 -7.77 15.36 10.16
CA GLU A 391 -6.73 15.53 11.18
C GLU A 391 -5.77 14.33 11.23
N ARG A 392 -6.29 13.10 11.15
CA ARG A 392 -5.43 11.91 11.02
C ARG A 392 -4.60 11.93 9.74
N ASN A 393 -5.16 12.36 8.63
CA ASN A 393 -4.41 12.51 7.38
C ASN A 393 -3.35 13.61 7.47
N ALA A 394 -3.57 14.68 8.24
CA ALA A 394 -2.58 15.72 8.46
C ALA A 394 -1.32 15.19 9.15
N ILE A 395 -1.48 14.23 10.06
CA ILE A 395 -0.35 13.57 10.74
C ILE A 395 0.32 12.53 9.84
N ASN A 396 -0.48 11.69 9.18
CA ASN A 396 0.02 10.54 8.44
C ASN A 396 0.65 10.87 7.09
N ALA A 397 0.08 11.84 6.36
CA ALA A 397 0.47 12.08 4.98
C ALA A 397 1.92 12.55 4.84
N PRO A 398 2.48 13.42 5.72
CA PRO A 398 3.90 13.76 5.68
C PRO A 398 4.82 12.54 5.85
N ILE A 399 4.45 11.60 6.73
CA ILE A 399 5.25 10.41 7.05
C ILE A 399 5.20 9.40 5.90
N GLN A 400 4.00 8.97 5.53
CA GLN A 400 3.81 7.99 4.46
C GLN A 400 4.27 8.53 3.10
N GLY A 401 4.03 9.81 2.84
CA GLY A 401 4.46 10.45 1.60
C GLY A 401 5.98 10.59 1.53
N SER A 402 6.64 10.94 2.64
CA SER A 402 8.10 10.99 2.68
C SER A 402 8.72 9.60 2.50
N ALA A 403 8.14 8.55 3.07
CA ALA A 403 8.57 7.17 2.82
C ALA A 403 8.44 6.81 1.33
N ALA A 404 7.32 7.19 0.70
CA ALA A 404 7.12 6.98 -0.73
C ALA A 404 8.11 7.77 -1.60
N ASP A 405 8.44 9.00 -1.22
CA ASP A 405 9.43 9.80 -1.95
C ASP A 405 10.84 9.21 -1.79
N ILE A 406 11.21 8.77 -0.59
CA ILE A 406 12.52 8.17 -0.31
C ILE A 406 12.75 6.91 -1.13
N ILE A 407 11.77 5.99 -1.17
CA ILE A 407 11.92 4.75 -1.96
C ILE A 407 11.99 5.06 -3.46
N LYS A 408 11.27 6.06 -3.97
CA LYS A 408 11.37 6.51 -5.36
C LYS A 408 12.76 7.04 -5.69
N VAL A 409 13.35 7.82 -4.80
CA VAL A 409 14.74 8.29 -4.96
C VAL A 409 15.71 7.10 -5.01
N ALA A 410 15.58 6.14 -4.10
CA ALA A 410 16.39 4.92 -4.12
C ALA A 410 16.21 4.15 -5.44
N MET A 411 14.97 3.95 -5.91
CA MET A 411 14.68 3.28 -7.17
C MET A 411 15.38 3.93 -8.37
N VAL A 412 15.31 5.26 -8.48
CA VAL A 412 15.96 6.02 -9.56
C VAL A 412 17.47 5.88 -9.49
N ARG A 413 18.08 5.97 -8.31
CA ARG A 413 19.53 5.86 -8.12
C ARG A 413 20.04 4.45 -8.41
N ILE A 414 19.35 3.42 -7.91
CA ILE A 414 19.68 2.01 -8.18
C ILE A 414 19.62 1.75 -9.67
N PHE A 415 18.55 2.15 -10.35
CA PHE A 415 18.40 2.00 -11.79
C PHE A 415 19.56 2.64 -12.56
N ASN A 416 19.89 3.90 -12.25
CA ASN A 416 20.98 4.61 -12.92
C ASN A 416 22.34 3.92 -12.68
N ARG A 417 22.56 3.38 -11.47
CA ARG A 417 23.80 2.63 -11.19
C ARG A 417 23.85 1.32 -11.94
N PHE A 418 22.76 0.58 -12.02
CA PHE A 418 22.70 -0.67 -12.80
C PHE A 418 23.04 -0.41 -14.27
N GLU A 419 22.46 0.63 -14.87
CA GLU A 419 22.75 1.02 -16.26
C GLU A 419 24.20 1.48 -16.43
N THR A 420 24.72 2.34 -15.55
CA THR A 420 26.09 2.87 -15.64
C THR A 420 27.15 1.77 -15.47
N GLU A 421 26.87 0.80 -14.60
CA GLU A 421 27.78 -0.30 -14.31
C GLU A 421 27.58 -1.52 -15.22
N GLY A 422 26.63 -1.44 -16.17
CA GLY A 422 26.35 -2.45 -17.19
C GLY A 422 25.83 -3.78 -16.63
N LEU A 423 25.06 -3.72 -15.52
CA LEU A 423 24.49 -4.91 -14.88
C LEU A 423 23.32 -5.47 -15.68
N LYS A 424 23.21 -6.79 -15.73
CA LYS A 424 22.09 -7.51 -16.36
C LYS A 424 20.92 -7.68 -15.40
N SER A 425 21.20 -7.67 -14.10
CA SER A 425 20.20 -7.75 -13.04
C SER A 425 19.20 -6.62 -13.12
N LYS A 426 17.92 -6.89 -12.78
CA LYS A 426 16.82 -5.95 -12.95
C LYS A 426 15.97 -5.85 -11.69
N MET A 427 15.48 -4.63 -11.39
CA MET A 427 14.41 -4.41 -10.45
C MET A 427 13.10 -4.87 -11.08
N ILE A 428 12.31 -5.69 -10.37
CA ILE A 428 11.10 -6.32 -10.93
C ILE A 428 9.82 -5.95 -10.20
N LEU A 429 9.88 -5.69 -8.89
CA LEU A 429 8.72 -5.33 -8.09
C LEU A 429 9.05 -4.24 -7.07
N GLN A 430 8.07 -3.39 -6.79
CA GLN A 430 8.03 -2.50 -5.65
C GLN A 430 6.74 -2.75 -4.87
N VAL A 431 6.84 -3.09 -3.59
CA VAL A 431 5.71 -3.40 -2.71
C VAL A 431 5.89 -2.67 -1.38
N HIS A 432 5.11 -1.63 -1.13
CA HIS A 432 5.19 -0.77 0.06
C HIS A 432 6.57 -0.10 0.23
N ASP A 433 7.40 -0.62 1.11
CA ASP A 433 8.77 -0.20 1.44
C ASP A 433 9.84 -1.20 0.98
N GLU A 434 9.44 -2.20 0.20
CA GLU A 434 10.25 -3.30 -0.32
C GLU A 434 10.52 -3.14 -1.83
N LEU A 435 11.75 -3.43 -2.24
CA LEU A 435 12.19 -3.55 -3.63
C LEU A 435 12.64 -4.98 -3.90
N ASN A 436 12.19 -5.54 -5.02
CA ASN A 436 12.51 -6.91 -5.41
C ASN A 436 13.23 -6.92 -6.76
N PHE A 437 14.20 -7.81 -6.87
CA PHE A 437 15.09 -7.87 -8.02
C PHE A 437 15.25 -9.31 -8.52
N ASN A 438 15.40 -9.44 -9.82
CA ASN A 438 15.92 -10.64 -10.46
C ASN A 438 17.43 -10.43 -10.67
N VAL A 439 18.26 -11.16 -9.92
CA VAL A 439 19.71 -10.93 -9.84
C VAL A 439 20.47 -12.09 -10.43
N TYR A 440 21.37 -11.83 -11.36
CA TYR A 440 22.32 -12.83 -11.85
C TYR A 440 23.32 -13.20 -10.74
N LYS A 441 23.58 -14.50 -10.55
CA LYS A 441 24.42 -15.01 -9.45
C LYS A 441 25.83 -14.42 -9.43
N ASP A 442 26.39 -14.13 -10.59
CA ASP A 442 27.71 -13.51 -10.76
C ASP A 442 27.71 -12.01 -10.42
N GLU A 443 26.55 -11.37 -10.37
CA GLU A 443 26.39 -9.95 -10.01
C GLU A 443 25.93 -9.72 -8.56
N MET A 444 25.63 -10.78 -7.79
CA MET A 444 24.91 -10.72 -6.51
C MET A 444 25.55 -9.79 -5.50
N GLU A 445 26.84 -9.95 -5.22
CA GLU A 445 27.54 -9.12 -4.22
C GLU A 445 27.52 -7.64 -4.62
N LYS A 446 27.68 -7.36 -5.90
CA LYS A 446 27.68 -6.00 -6.44
C LYS A 446 26.31 -5.36 -6.37
N VAL A 447 25.27 -6.10 -6.78
CA VAL A 447 23.87 -5.66 -6.69
C VAL A 447 23.48 -5.37 -5.25
N LYS A 448 23.78 -6.29 -4.33
CA LYS A 448 23.51 -6.12 -2.90
C LYS A 448 24.14 -4.85 -2.34
N GLN A 449 25.42 -4.63 -2.65
CA GLN A 449 26.13 -3.42 -2.21
C GLN A 449 25.47 -2.15 -2.76
N ILE A 450 25.13 -2.12 -4.06
CA ILE A 450 24.48 -0.95 -4.68
C ILE A 450 23.12 -0.69 -4.07
N VAL A 451 22.29 -1.72 -3.93
CA VAL A 451 20.92 -1.58 -3.42
C VAL A 451 20.92 -1.05 -2.00
N LEU A 452 21.73 -1.64 -1.11
CA LEU A 452 21.83 -1.19 0.28
C LEU A 452 22.38 0.25 0.36
N ASP A 453 23.44 0.55 -0.39
CA ASP A 453 24.06 1.88 -0.42
C ASP A 453 23.05 2.95 -0.86
N GLU A 454 22.30 2.73 -1.94
CA GLU A 454 21.35 3.72 -2.44
C GLU A 454 20.07 3.82 -1.61
N MET A 455 19.62 2.72 -0.98
CA MET A 455 18.49 2.77 -0.06
C MET A 455 18.86 3.50 1.23
N GLU A 456 19.97 3.15 1.87
CA GLU A 456 20.37 3.74 3.16
C GLU A 456 20.82 5.21 3.02
N ASN A 457 21.33 5.61 1.86
CA ASN A 457 21.77 6.97 1.58
C ASN A 457 20.81 7.77 0.68
N ALA A 458 19.57 7.32 0.50
CA ALA A 458 18.58 8.03 -0.32
C ALA A 458 18.33 9.46 0.17
N ILE A 459 18.37 9.67 1.48
CA ILE A 459 18.27 10.98 2.13
C ILE A 459 19.01 10.98 3.47
N GLN A 460 19.50 12.13 3.89
CA GLN A 460 20.09 12.34 5.22
C GLN A 460 18.99 12.73 6.24
N LEU A 461 18.69 11.82 7.17
CA LEU A 461 17.78 12.08 8.28
C LEU A 461 18.58 12.26 9.60
N GLN A 462 17.89 12.64 10.67
CA GLN A 462 18.49 12.68 12.03
C GLN A 462 18.82 11.28 12.57
N VAL A 463 18.26 10.26 11.96
CA VAL A 463 18.49 8.85 12.27
C VAL A 463 18.94 8.11 10.99
N PRO A 464 19.76 7.06 11.09
CA PRO A 464 20.16 6.30 9.91
C PRO A 464 18.93 5.64 9.26
N LEU A 465 18.87 5.60 7.92
CA LEU A 465 18.03 4.65 7.22
C LEU A 465 18.75 3.30 7.22
N ILE A 466 18.01 2.23 7.39
CA ILE A 466 18.52 0.86 7.36
C ILE A 466 17.63 0.05 6.42
N ALA A 467 18.23 -0.71 5.53
CA ALA A 467 17.58 -1.66 4.66
C ALA A 467 18.01 -3.08 5.03
N ASP A 468 17.03 -3.92 5.36
CA ASP A 468 17.24 -5.35 5.52
C ASP A 468 17.12 -6.02 4.14
N CYS A 469 17.93 -7.06 3.88
CA CYS A 469 17.88 -7.76 2.61
C CYS A 469 17.97 -9.26 2.79
N GLY A 470 17.42 -9.98 1.82
CA GLY A 470 17.51 -11.44 1.74
C GLY A 470 17.54 -11.92 0.30
N GLU A 471 17.95 -13.17 0.14
CA GLU A 471 18.07 -13.85 -1.14
C GLU A 471 17.46 -15.24 -1.08
N GLY A 472 16.89 -15.70 -2.16
CA GLY A 472 16.27 -17.01 -2.24
C GLY A 472 15.90 -17.41 -3.65
N VAL A 473 15.32 -18.58 -3.82
CA VAL A 473 14.83 -19.02 -5.13
C VAL A 473 13.47 -18.39 -5.48
N ASN A 474 12.79 -17.84 -4.47
CA ASN A 474 11.50 -17.20 -4.60
C ASN A 474 11.35 -16.02 -3.61
N TRP A 475 10.29 -15.26 -3.77
CA TRP A 475 10.04 -14.09 -2.93
C TRP A 475 9.88 -14.41 -1.44
N LEU A 476 9.28 -15.56 -1.07
CA LEU A 476 9.11 -15.91 0.34
C LEU A 476 10.44 -16.20 1.05
N GLU A 477 11.37 -16.83 0.35
CA GLU A 477 12.70 -17.14 0.90
C GLU A 477 13.59 -15.90 0.99
N ALA A 478 13.39 -14.96 0.08
CA ALA A 478 14.15 -13.71 0.03
C ALA A 478 13.67 -12.64 1.02
N HIS A 479 12.49 -12.81 1.68
CA HIS A 479 11.86 -11.80 2.55
C HIS A 479 12.04 -12.07 4.04
#